data_555edf331bd7130235ccaa2db594ff39
#
_entry.id   555edf331bd7130235ccaa2db594ff39
#
_cell.length_a   1.000
_cell.length_b   1.000
_cell.length_c   1.000
_cell.angle_alpha   90.00
_cell.angle_beta   90.00
_cell.angle_gamma   90.00
#
_symmetry.space_group_name_H-M   'P 1'
#
loop_
_entity.id
_entity.type
_entity.pdbx_description
1 polymer ?
#
loop_
_entity_poly.entity_id
_entity_poly.type
_entity_poly.pdbx_seq_one_letter_code
_entity_poly.pdbx_strand_id
1 'polypeptide(L)'
;MTIMDLDQTYVAGTYKRFPVEIVSGKGSRVWDTNGKEYVDMGSGIGVTAFGFGDEAWMAAVTDQLGKVQHTSNLYYTEPCARLAKLLCEKTGMKKVFFSNSGAEANECAMKVARKYSAEKKGGDCYTIVTLQNSCHGRTLTTLAATGQDHFHELFQPLTPGFVHVPANDIDALRKCVAENKVAGILMEVVQGEGGVVPLTEEFLVAADRLAHENDIPFMIDEVQTGNGRSGKLYSYMNYPICPDIVSTAKGLGGGLPIGATLMGEKVQSVLGFGDHGSTYGGNPVCCAGAVSVVERLTEDFLAGVKEKSAYVFSALEGAPGVESVTGLGLMIGVKTVAPAGEVVRRCMEKGVLCLTAKNKVRLLPALNIPMEDLNYAVETLKAAAEELA
;
A
#
# COMPACT_ATOMS: atom_id res chain seq x y z
N MET A 1 4.18 -3.17 35.39
CA MET A 1 4.52 -3.65 34.03
C MET A 1 3.82 -2.73 33.05
N THR A 2 4.59 -1.98 32.24
CA THR A 2 4.06 -1.07 31.24
C THR A 2 3.58 -1.81 30.00
N ILE A 3 2.92 -1.11 29.07
CA ILE A 3 2.56 -1.72 27.77
C ILE A 3 3.82 -2.16 27.02
N MET A 4 4.89 -1.37 27.04
CA MET A 4 6.20 -1.74 26.47
C MET A 4 6.78 -2.99 27.12
N ASP A 5 6.72 -3.13 28.46
CA ASP A 5 7.21 -4.32 29.15
C ASP A 5 6.45 -5.60 28.72
N LEU A 6 5.13 -5.50 28.60
CA LEU A 6 4.30 -6.61 28.11
C LEU A 6 4.62 -6.99 26.66
N ASP A 7 4.73 -6.00 25.77
CA ASP A 7 5.08 -6.21 24.37
C ASP A 7 6.45 -6.88 24.25
N GLN A 8 7.47 -6.33 24.90
CA GLN A 8 8.84 -6.87 24.84
C GLN A 8 8.94 -8.29 25.43
N THR A 9 8.08 -8.62 26.38
CA THR A 9 8.09 -9.96 27.01
C THR A 9 7.35 -11.00 26.16
N TYR A 10 6.22 -10.64 25.56
CA TYR A 10 5.29 -11.63 24.99
C TYR A 10 5.10 -11.52 23.48
N VAL A 11 5.41 -10.40 22.85
CA VAL A 11 5.30 -10.23 21.40
C VAL A 11 6.65 -10.55 20.74
N ALA A 12 6.63 -11.30 19.63
CA ALA A 12 7.85 -11.61 18.91
C ALA A 12 8.56 -10.32 18.45
N GLY A 13 9.86 -10.24 18.70
CA GLY A 13 10.68 -9.03 18.48
C GLY A 13 11.02 -8.74 17.03
N THR A 14 10.03 -8.75 16.13
CA THR A 14 10.20 -8.50 14.69
C THR A 14 10.12 -7.01 14.31
N TYR A 15 9.61 -6.17 15.22
CA TYR A 15 9.45 -4.75 14.99
C TYR A 15 10.28 -3.93 15.99
N LYS A 16 11.08 -3.00 15.47
CA LYS A 16 11.73 -1.98 16.29
C LYS A 16 10.74 -0.82 16.48
N ARG A 17 9.95 -0.88 17.57
CA ARG A 17 8.90 0.11 17.84
C ARG A 17 9.49 1.42 18.31
N PHE A 18 8.82 2.54 18.02
CA PHE A 18 9.07 3.81 18.69
C PHE A 18 8.66 3.75 20.17
N PRO A 19 9.34 4.45 21.08
CA PRO A 19 9.03 4.40 22.51
C PRO A 19 7.78 5.26 22.84
N VAL A 20 6.66 4.97 22.22
CA VAL A 20 5.38 5.67 22.39
C VAL A 20 4.28 4.63 22.59
N GLU A 21 3.59 4.70 23.72
CA GLU A 21 2.46 3.82 24.06
C GLU A 21 1.15 4.52 23.72
N ILE A 22 0.63 4.34 22.51
CA ILE A 22 -0.61 4.98 22.03
C ILE A 22 -1.81 4.27 22.64
N VAL A 23 -2.71 5.02 23.25
CA VAL A 23 -3.92 4.51 23.92
C VAL A 23 -5.23 5.03 23.34
N SER A 24 -5.20 6.14 22.61
CA SER A 24 -6.39 6.68 21.94
C SER A 24 -6.01 7.49 20.72
N GLY A 25 -7.00 7.71 19.84
CA GLY A 25 -6.85 8.52 18.65
C GLY A 25 -8.17 9.11 18.19
N LYS A 26 -8.12 10.29 17.60
CA LYS A 26 -9.25 10.93 16.93
C LYS A 26 -8.76 11.81 15.78
N GLY A 27 -9.33 11.61 14.59
CA GLY A 27 -8.89 12.32 13.40
C GLY A 27 -7.42 12.03 13.11
N SER A 28 -6.60 13.08 13.03
CA SER A 28 -5.16 12.98 12.78
C SER A 28 -4.32 13.01 14.05
N ARG A 29 -4.94 12.88 15.22
CA ARG A 29 -4.24 12.98 16.51
C ARG A 29 -4.32 11.69 17.32
N VAL A 30 -3.26 11.41 18.05
CA VAL A 30 -3.18 10.28 18.99
C VAL A 30 -2.64 10.76 20.32
N TRP A 31 -2.97 10.02 21.39
CA TRP A 31 -2.51 10.29 22.74
C TRP A 31 -1.81 9.06 23.31
N ASP A 32 -0.73 9.31 24.03
CA ASP A 32 -0.01 8.27 24.73
C ASP A 32 -0.51 8.05 26.18
N THR A 33 0.08 7.09 26.86
CA THR A 33 -0.24 6.76 28.26
C THR A 33 0.00 7.90 29.24
N ASN A 34 0.83 8.91 28.87
CA ASN A 34 1.11 10.09 29.69
C ASN A 34 0.19 11.27 29.34
N GLY A 35 -0.75 11.08 28.41
CA GLY A 35 -1.64 12.13 27.93
C GLY A 35 -0.99 13.09 26.93
N LYS A 36 0.22 12.80 26.46
CA LYS A 36 0.86 13.61 25.42
C LYS A 36 0.15 13.40 24.08
N GLU A 37 -0.16 14.49 23.41
CA GLU A 37 -0.79 14.52 22.09
C GLU A 37 0.26 14.55 20.99
N TYR A 38 -0.04 13.84 19.91
CA TYR A 38 0.78 13.83 18.69
C TYR A 38 -0.11 14.01 17.46
N VAL A 39 0.39 14.75 16.48
CA VAL A 39 -0.15 14.70 15.11
C VAL A 39 0.46 13.49 14.42
N ASP A 40 -0.38 12.61 13.89
CA ASP A 40 0.02 11.38 13.21
C ASP A 40 0.16 11.61 11.70
N MET A 41 1.39 11.50 11.22
CA MET A 41 1.74 11.58 9.81
C MET A 41 2.04 10.21 9.21
N GLY A 42 1.69 9.12 9.90
CA GLY A 42 1.94 7.75 9.46
C GLY A 42 0.68 6.97 9.10
N SER A 43 -0.44 7.24 9.75
CA SER A 43 -1.74 6.56 9.55
C SER A 43 -1.65 5.04 9.58
N GLY A 44 -0.80 4.49 10.47
CA GLY A 44 -0.57 3.04 10.51
C GLY A 44 0.05 2.48 9.22
N ILE A 45 0.92 3.24 8.59
CA ILE A 45 1.50 3.00 7.25
C ILE A 45 0.43 3.10 6.16
N GLY A 46 -0.29 4.23 6.15
CA GLY A 46 -1.28 4.56 5.12
C GLY A 46 -2.59 3.77 5.20
N VAL A 47 -2.94 3.28 6.38
CA VAL A 47 -4.13 2.44 6.60
C VAL A 47 -5.36 3.24 7.01
N THR A 48 -5.24 4.10 8.02
CA THR A 48 -6.37 4.90 8.52
C THR A 48 -6.63 6.10 7.60
N ALA A 49 -7.20 5.82 6.43
CA ALA A 49 -7.38 6.81 5.36
C ALA A 49 -8.20 8.04 5.80
N PHE A 50 -9.22 7.83 6.62
CA PHE A 50 -10.06 8.90 7.19
C PHE A 50 -9.70 9.25 8.65
N GLY A 51 -8.52 8.85 9.12
CA GLY A 51 -8.07 9.09 10.49
C GLY A 51 -8.69 8.14 11.50
N PHE A 52 -8.43 8.43 12.77
CA PHE A 52 -8.92 7.63 13.89
C PHE A 52 -10.34 8.03 14.27
N GLY A 53 -11.19 7.06 14.61
CA GLY A 53 -12.53 7.32 15.12
C GLY A 53 -13.45 7.99 14.10
N ASP A 54 -13.26 7.76 12.82
CA ASP A 54 -14.13 8.27 11.77
C ASP A 54 -15.57 7.75 11.97
N GLU A 55 -16.52 8.66 12.13
CA GLU A 55 -17.88 8.32 12.54
C GLU A 55 -18.62 7.45 11.51
N ALA A 56 -18.47 7.76 10.23
CA ALA A 56 -19.13 7.00 9.16
C ALA A 56 -18.59 5.58 9.04
N TRP A 57 -17.28 5.41 9.14
CA TRP A 57 -16.64 4.10 9.14
C TRP A 57 -17.03 3.28 10.38
N MET A 58 -16.98 3.88 11.57
CA MET A 58 -17.39 3.25 12.82
C MET A 58 -18.85 2.81 12.78
N ALA A 59 -19.74 3.64 12.25
CA ALA A 59 -21.16 3.31 12.11
C ALA A 59 -21.37 2.09 11.21
N ALA A 60 -20.71 2.05 10.06
CA ALA A 60 -20.79 0.92 9.12
C ALA A 60 -20.28 -0.40 9.73
N VAL A 61 -19.13 -0.34 10.41
CA VAL A 61 -18.52 -1.49 11.11
C VAL A 61 -19.42 -1.98 12.23
N THR A 62 -19.90 -1.08 13.09
CA THR A 62 -20.75 -1.42 14.24
C THR A 62 -22.10 -2.00 13.81
N ASP A 63 -22.73 -1.43 12.77
CA ASP A 63 -23.97 -1.96 12.19
C ASP A 63 -23.79 -3.41 11.72
N GLN A 64 -22.71 -3.69 10.98
CA GLN A 64 -22.44 -5.05 10.50
C GLN A 64 -22.08 -6.01 11.63
N LEU A 65 -21.35 -5.56 12.66
CA LEU A 65 -21.10 -6.38 13.87
C LEU A 65 -22.39 -6.81 14.54
N GLY A 66 -23.39 -5.96 14.53
CA GLY A 66 -24.73 -6.27 15.07
C GLY A 66 -25.55 -7.24 14.24
N LYS A 67 -25.13 -7.53 12.99
CA LYS A 67 -25.81 -8.47 12.10
C LYS A 67 -25.08 -9.81 12.03
N VAL A 68 -23.95 -9.85 11.33
CA VAL A 68 -23.13 -11.04 11.11
C VAL A 68 -21.68 -10.62 11.03
N GLN A 69 -20.85 -11.12 11.95
CA GLN A 69 -19.42 -10.84 11.95
C GLN A 69 -18.59 -11.78 11.04
N HIS A 70 -19.07 -13.01 10.80
CA HIS A 70 -18.40 -13.99 9.96
C HIS A 70 -19.31 -15.15 9.59
N THR A 71 -19.24 -15.66 8.34
CA THR A 71 -19.99 -16.85 7.90
C THR A 71 -19.19 -17.80 7.01
N SER A 72 -17.93 -17.52 6.74
CA SER A 72 -17.13 -18.16 5.68
C SER A 72 -17.60 -17.83 4.26
N ASN A 73 -16.82 -18.29 3.25
CA ASN A 73 -17.14 -18.14 1.83
C ASN A 73 -18.06 -19.25 1.28
N LEU A 74 -18.65 -20.06 2.17
CA LEU A 74 -19.66 -21.04 1.78
C LEU A 74 -21.06 -20.39 1.62
N TYR A 75 -21.25 -19.17 2.13
CA TYR A 75 -22.49 -18.42 2.09
C TYR A 75 -22.27 -17.02 1.51
N TYR A 76 -23.31 -16.45 0.93
CA TYR A 76 -23.27 -15.07 0.43
C TYR A 76 -23.52 -14.07 1.55
N THR A 77 -22.80 -12.95 1.51
CA THR A 77 -23.05 -11.79 2.37
C THR A 77 -23.14 -10.52 1.54
N GLU A 78 -24.03 -9.63 1.94
CA GLU A 78 -24.26 -8.37 1.22
C GLU A 78 -23.02 -7.47 1.17
N PRO A 79 -22.29 -7.20 2.28
CA PRO A 79 -21.15 -6.30 2.24
C PRO A 79 -20.03 -6.76 1.29
N CYS A 80 -19.76 -8.06 1.22
CA CYS A 80 -18.76 -8.63 0.32
C CYS A 80 -19.15 -8.40 -1.14
N ALA A 81 -20.38 -8.76 -1.52
CA ALA A 81 -20.90 -8.59 -2.87
C ALA A 81 -20.96 -7.11 -3.29
N ARG A 82 -21.41 -6.23 -2.39
CA ARG A 82 -21.48 -4.79 -2.60
C ARG A 82 -20.10 -4.17 -2.81
N LEU A 83 -19.12 -4.53 -2.00
CA LEU A 83 -17.75 -4.04 -2.15
C LEU A 83 -17.15 -4.47 -3.49
N ALA A 84 -17.33 -5.73 -3.88
CA ALA A 84 -16.86 -6.23 -5.17
C ALA A 84 -17.47 -5.45 -6.34
N LYS A 85 -18.79 -5.24 -6.31
CA LYS A 85 -19.51 -4.43 -7.32
C LYS A 85 -18.96 -3.01 -7.38
N LEU A 86 -18.81 -2.36 -6.22
CA LEU A 86 -18.31 -0.98 -6.12
C LEU A 86 -16.91 -0.83 -6.69
N LEU A 87 -16.00 -1.74 -6.34
CA LEU A 87 -14.64 -1.74 -6.86
C LEU A 87 -14.59 -1.97 -8.37
N CYS A 88 -15.37 -2.93 -8.89
CA CYS A 88 -15.46 -3.19 -10.33
C CYS A 88 -16.03 -2.00 -11.11
N GLU A 89 -17.09 -1.37 -10.63
CA GLU A 89 -17.70 -0.22 -11.29
C GLU A 89 -16.75 1.00 -11.32
N LYS A 90 -16.01 1.23 -10.25
CA LYS A 90 -15.08 2.37 -10.18
C LYS A 90 -13.77 2.16 -10.96
N THR A 91 -13.41 0.93 -11.27
CA THR A 91 -12.12 0.59 -11.91
C THR A 91 -12.26 0.05 -13.33
N GLY A 92 -13.43 -0.43 -13.71
CA GLY A 92 -13.63 -1.20 -14.95
C GLY A 92 -13.17 -2.66 -14.86
N MET A 93 -12.63 -3.08 -13.71
CA MET A 93 -12.29 -4.48 -13.45
C MET A 93 -13.55 -5.35 -13.39
N LYS A 94 -13.42 -6.67 -13.49
CA LYS A 94 -14.53 -7.59 -13.70
C LYS A 94 -14.84 -8.48 -12.50
N LYS A 95 -13.83 -8.90 -11.75
CA LYS A 95 -13.94 -9.80 -10.60
C LYS A 95 -12.99 -9.36 -9.49
N VAL A 96 -13.35 -9.68 -8.26
CA VAL A 96 -12.51 -9.42 -7.07
C VAL A 96 -12.41 -10.69 -6.24
N PHE A 97 -11.18 -11.05 -5.84
CA PHE A 97 -10.93 -12.01 -4.78
C PHE A 97 -10.53 -11.23 -3.51
N PHE A 98 -11.18 -11.54 -2.40
CA PHE A 98 -10.87 -10.90 -1.11
C PHE A 98 -9.98 -11.78 -0.23
N SER A 99 -9.05 -11.13 0.46
CA SER A 99 -8.13 -11.70 1.43
C SER A 99 -8.01 -10.77 2.66
N ASN A 100 -6.96 -10.90 3.47
CA ASN A 100 -6.85 -10.19 4.75
C ASN A 100 -5.66 -9.22 4.80
N SER A 101 -4.81 -9.24 3.81
CA SER A 101 -3.57 -8.45 3.78
C SER A 101 -3.10 -8.18 2.36
N GLY A 102 -2.16 -7.24 2.22
CA GLY A 102 -1.51 -6.98 0.93
C GLY A 102 -0.67 -8.15 0.45
N ALA A 103 -0.01 -8.86 1.36
CA ALA A 103 0.74 -10.07 1.01
C ALA A 103 -0.16 -11.15 0.39
N GLU A 104 -1.32 -11.41 0.99
CA GLU A 104 -2.29 -12.37 0.44
C GLU A 104 -2.89 -11.89 -0.88
N ALA A 105 -3.14 -10.59 -1.03
CA ALA A 105 -3.61 -10.03 -2.31
C ALA A 105 -2.57 -10.24 -3.42
N ASN A 106 -1.29 -10.05 -3.13
CA ASN A 106 -0.20 -10.30 -4.07
C ASN A 106 0.01 -11.79 -4.34
N GLU A 107 -0.15 -12.67 -3.34
CA GLU A 107 -0.15 -14.13 -3.55
C GLU A 107 -1.23 -14.53 -4.58
N CYS A 108 -2.44 -14.00 -4.44
CA CYS A 108 -3.52 -14.23 -5.40
C CYS A 108 -3.16 -13.68 -6.79
N ALA A 109 -2.67 -12.46 -6.88
CA ALA A 109 -2.28 -11.84 -8.16
C ALA A 109 -1.26 -12.69 -8.92
N MET A 110 -0.22 -13.15 -8.23
CA MET A 110 0.82 -14.00 -8.83
C MET A 110 0.30 -15.39 -9.22
N LYS A 111 -0.60 -15.98 -8.44
CA LYS A 111 -1.27 -17.23 -8.79
C LYS A 111 -2.11 -17.09 -10.06
N VAL A 112 -2.87 -16.00 -10.19
CA VAL A 112 -3.67 -15.69 -11.39
C VAL A 112 -2.75 -15.57 -12.60
N ALA A 113 -1.67 -14.81 -12.50
CA ALA A 113 -0.70 -14.62 -13.58
C ALA A 113 -0.04 -15.93 -14.01
N ARG A 114 0.40 -16.74 -13.06
CA ARG A 114 1.00 -18.06 -13.32
C ARG A 114 0.03 -19.02 -13.97
N LYS A 115 -1.21 -19.12 -13.46
CA LYS A 115 -2.21 -20.02 -14.04
C LYS A 115 -2.58 -19.58 -15.46
N TYR A 116 -2.85 -18.29 -15.68
CA TYR A 116 -3.12 -17.75 -17.01
C TYR A 116 -2.03 -18.14 -18.01
N SER A 117 -0.78 -17.86 -17.64
CA SER A 117 0.36 -18.09 -18.54
C SER A 117 0.65 -19.57 -18.76
N ALA A 118 0.48 -20.41 -17.76
CA ALA A 118 0.62 -21.86 -17.90
C ALA A 118 -0.41 -22.44 -18.86
N GLU A 119 -1.67 -21.99 -18.79
CA GLU A 119 -2.74 -22.44 -19.70
C GLU A 119 -2.53 -21.96 -21.13
N LYS A 120 -1.95 -20.77 -21.32
CA LYS A 120 -1.74 -20.17 -22.65
C LYS A 120 -0.42 -20.56 -23.30
N LYS A 121 0.65 -20.73 -22.51
CA LYS A 121 2.04 -20.82 -23.00
C LYS A 121 2.79 -22.07 -22.52
N GLY A 122 2.17 -22.87 -21.65
CA GLY A 122 2.77 -24.08 -21.08
C GLY A 122 3.27 -23.90 -19.64
N GLY A 123 3.37 -25.00 -18.91
CA GLY A 123 3.65 -25.04 -17.48
C GLY A 123 5.06 -24.56 -17.08
N ASP A 124 5.96 -24.37 -18.02
CA ASP A 124 7.29 -23.80 -17.80
C ASP A 124 7.31 -22.24 -17.89
N CYS A 125 6.17 -21.62 -18.22
CA CYS A 125 5.98 -20.17 -18.21
C CYS A 125 5.48 -19.72 -16.84
N TYR A 126 6.38 -19.52 -15.87
CA TYR A 126 6.04 -19.18 -14.49
C TYR A 126 6.84 -17.99 -13.91
N THR A 127 7.77 -17.41 -14.67
CA THR A 127 8.61 -16.32 -14.17
C THR A 127 7.79 -15.04 -13.96
N ILE A 128 7.86 -14.50 -12.75
CA ILE A 128 7.32 -13.17 -12.41
C ILE A 128 8.48 -12.17 -12.37
N VAL A 129 8.34 -11.09 -13.11
CA VAL A 129 9.29 -9.97 -13.09
C VAL A 129 8.80 -8.93 -12.10
N THR A 130 9.67 -8.54 -11.18
CA THR A 130 9.45 -7.43 -10.24
C THR A 130 10.60 -6.45 -10.30
N LEU A 131 10.59 -5.42 -9.47
CA LEU A 131 11.63 -4.41 -9.47
C LEU A 131 12.56 -4.54 -8.25
N GLN A 132 13.81 -4.18 -8.44
CA GLN A 132 14.75 -3.99 -7.33
C GLN A 132 14.19 -2.92 -6.36
N ASN A 133 14.42 -3.11 -5.06
CA ASN A 133 13.90 -2.29 -3.97
C ASN A 133 12.36 -2.31 -3.82
N SER A 134 11.66 -3.20 -4.50
CA SER A 134 10.21 -3.39 -4.30
C SER A 134 9.88 -4.04 -2.96
N CYS A 135 8.62 -3.95 -2.56
CA CYS A 135 8.08 -4.67 -1.41
C CYS A 135 6.66 -5.15 -1.72
N HIS A 136 6.47 -6.48 -1.73
CA HIS A 136 5.19 -7.10 -2.05
C HIS A 136 4.62 -7.97 -0.93
N GLY A 137 5.33 -8.07 0.20
CA GLY A 137 4.90 -8.80 1.39
C GLY A 137 6.01 -9.63 2.03
N ARG A 138 5.63 -10.36 3.09
CA ARG A 138 6.54 -11.15 3.93
C ARG A 138 6.21 -12.64 3.98
N THR A 139 5.24 -13.13 3.19
CA THR A 139 5.05 -14.56 2.97
C THR A 139 6.19 -15.10 2.11
N LEU A 140 6.44 -16.41 2.09
CA LEU A 140 7.59 -16.95 1.36
C LEU A 140 7.59 -16.58 -0.13
N THR A 141 6.43 -16.58 -0.80
CA THR A 141 6.36 -16.20 -2.21
C THR A 141 6.41 -14.68 -2.41
N THR A 142 5.71 -13.90 -1.62
CA THR A 142 5.81 -12.43 -1.72
C THR A 142 7.18 -11.92 -1.28
N LEU A 143 7.86 -12.63 -0.38
CA LEU A 143 9.24 -12.37 -0.02
C LEU A 143 10.19 -12.62 -1.21
N ALA A 144 9.98 -13.72 -1.94
CA ALA A 144 10.72 -13.99 -3.18
C ALA A 144 10.47 -12.92 -4.25
N ALA A 145 9.24 -12.39 -4.33
CA ALA A 145 8.87 -11.30 -5.23
C ALA A 145 9.47 -9.95 -4.83
N THR A 146 9.77 -9.75 -3.55
CA THR A 146 10.34 -8.52 -3.01
C THR A 146 11.81 -8.37 -3.39
N GLY A 147 12.13 -7.34 -4.16
CA GLY A 147 13.48 -7.11 -4.74
C GLY A 147 14.46 -6.50 -3.75
N GLN A 148 14.60 -7.07 -2.55
CA GLN A 148 15.49 -6.61 -1.50
C GLN A 148 16.25 -7.81 -0.91
N ASP A 149 17.49 -7.99 -1.34
CA ASP A 149 18.30 -9.20 -1.08
C ASP A 149 18.46 -9.52 0.40
N HIS A 150 18.58 -8.52 1.27
CA HIS A 150 18.76 -8.73 2.70
C HIS A 150 17.58 -9.46 3.38
N PHE A 151 16.38 -9.44 2.79
CA PHE A 151 15.24 -10.22 3.29
C PHE A 151 15.30 -11.70 2.88
N HIS A 152 16.13 -12.04 1.90
CA HIS A 152 16.19 -13.39 1.34
C HIS A 152 17.17 -14.31 2.08
N GLU A 153 18.15 -13.77 2.77
CA GLU A 153 19.33 -14.49 3.27
C GLU A 153 19.00 -15.68 4.18
N LEU A 154 18.04 -15.52 5.09
CA LEU A 154 17.73 -16.51 6.13
C LEU A 154 16.49 -17.37 5.86
N PHE A 155 15.86 -17.21 4.70
CA PHE A 155 14.58 -17.89 4.39
C PHE A 155 14.65 -18.78 3.14
N GLN A 156 15.82 -19.33 2.87
CA GLN A 156 16.02 -20.25 1.75
C GLN A 156 15.45 -21.66 2.05
N PRO A 157 14.93 -22.41 1.04
CA PRO A 157 14.82 -21.98 -0.36
C PRO A 157 13.63 -21.04 -0.58
N LEU A 158 13.84 -19.99 -1.33
CA LEU A 158 12.75 -19.10 -1.76
C LEU A 158 11.88 -19.78 -2.83
N THR A 159 10.64 -19.34 -2.95
CA THR A 159 9.79 -19.74 -4.08
C THR A 159 10.49 -19.37 -5.40
N PRO A 160 10.70 -20.33 -6.33
CA PRO A 160 11.40 -20.08 -7.57
C PRO A 160 10.59 -19.26 -8.57
N GLY A 161 11.26 -18.72 -9.58
CA GLY A 161 10.63 -18.05 -10.71
C GLY A 161 10.40 -16.57 -10.49
N PHE A 162 11.34 -15.86 -9.87
CA PHE A 162 11.34 -14.41 -9.74
C PHE A 162 12.62 -13.81 -10.30
N VAL A 163 12.47 -12.73 -11.06
CA VAL A 163 13.59 -11.91 -11.57
C VAL A 163 13.31 -10.45 -11.23
N HIS A 164 14.33 -9.77 -10.70
CA HIS A 164 14.24 -8.37 -10.30
C HIS A 164 15.05 -7.51 -11.25
N VAL A 165 14.40 -6.51 -11.86
CA VAL A 165 15.04 -5.52 -12.74
C VAL A 165 15.12 -4.15 -12.07
N PRO A 166 16.10 -3.29 -12.43
CA PRO A 166 16.17 -1.94 -11.88
C PRO A 166 14.90 -1.13 -12.22
N ALA A 167 14.42 -0.35 -11.25
CA ALA A 167 13.32 0.59 -11.49
C ALA A 167 13.74 1.65 -12.53
N ASN A 168 12.81 2.05 -13.38
CA ASN A 168 13.00 3.05 -14.42
C ASN A 168 14.06 2.70 -15.50
N ASP A 169 14.42 1.42 -15.61
CA ASP A 169 15.32 0.93 -16.66
C ASP A 169 14.55 0.11 -17.69
N ILE A 170 14.11 0.78 -18.76
CA ILE A 170 13.29 0.17 -19.83
C ILE A 170 14.07 -0.91 -20.56
N ASP A 171 15.36 -0.70 -20.82
CA ASP A 171 16.18 -1.66 -21.57
C ASP A 171 16.41 -2.93 -20.77
N ALA A 172 16.65 -2.82 -19.45
CA ALA A 172 16.74 -3.98 -18.56
C ALA A 172 15.42 -4.77 -18.53
N LEU A 173 14.28 -4.10 -18.51
CA LEU A 173 12.96 -4.75 -18.55
C LEU A 173 12.74 -5.48 -19.88
N ARG A 174 13.03 -4.85 -21.01
CA ARG A 174 12.93 -5.45 -22.35
C ARG A 174 13.81 -6.69 -22.49
N LYS A 175 15.05 -6.59 -22.04
CA LYS A 175 15.99 -7.71 -22.04
C LYS A 175 15.48 -8.88 -21.19
N CYS A 176 15.00 -8.59 -20.00
CA CYS A 176 14.44 -9.60 -19.08
C CYS A 176 13.28 -10.35 -19.73
N VAL A 177 12.34 -9.64 -20.36
CA VAL A 177 11.19 -10.25 -21.03
C VAL A 177 11.62 -11.09 -22.24
N ALA A 178 12.64 -10.64 -23.00
CA ALA A 178 13.16 -11.38 -24.15
C ALA A 178 13.90 -12.67 -23.76
N GLU A 179 14.56 -12.69 -22.61
CA GLU A 179 15.41 -13.81 -22.17
C GLU A 179 14.68 -14.82 -21.27
N ASN A 180 13.46 -14.53 -20.81
CA ASN A 180 12.72 -15.37 -19.87
C ASN A 180 11.31 -15.71 -20.39
N LYS A 181 10.75 -16.82 -19.94
CA LYS A 181 9.32 -17.16 -20.10
C LYS A 181 8.53 -16.47 -19.00
N VAL A 182 8.14 -15.22 -19.26
CA VAL A 182 7.50 -14.36 -18.28
C VAL A 182 6.01 -14.64 -18.18
N ALA A 183 5.56 -14.96 -16.98
CA ALA A 183 4.16 -15.20 -16.63
C ALA A 183 3.44 -13.95 -16.11
N GLY A 184 4.17 -12.97 -15.63
CA GLY A 184 3.60 -11.74 -15.09
C GLY A 184 4.66 -10.67 -14.83
N ILE A 185 4.26 -9.42 -14.87
CA ILE A 185 5.08 -8.27 -14.47
C ILE A 185 4.33 -7.57 -13.33
N LEU A 186 4.96 -7.46 -12.16
CA LEU A 186 4.38 -6.85 -10.95
C LEU A 186 5.23 -5.67 -10.48
N MET A 187 4.61 -4.52 -10.26
CA MET A 187 5.30 -3.33 -9.75
C MET A 187 4.38 -2.41 -8.95
N GLU A 188 5.00 -1.58 -8.12
CA GLU A 188 4.38 -0.43 -7.45
C GLU A 188 4.57 0.82 -8.32
N VAL A 189 3.58 1.67 -8.47
CA VAL A 189 3.73 2.97 -9.18
C VAL A 189 4.67 3.91 -8.40
N VAL A 190 4.63 3.82 -7.08
CA VAL A 190 5.61 4.44 -6.18
C VAL A 190 6.12 3.37 -5.23
N GLN A 191 7.40 3.08 -5.25
CA GLN A 191 8.00 2.12 -4.32
C GLN A 191 7.97 2.71 -2.91
N GLY A 192 7.13 2.16 -2.01
CA GLY A 192 6.95 2.69 -0.67
C GLY A 192 8.12 2.37 0.25
N GLU A 193 8.28 1.11 0.58
CA GLU A 193 9.38 0.62 1.44
C GLU A 193 10.76 0.79 0.78
N GLY A 194 10.79 0.90 -0.54
CA GLY A 194 12.00 1.18 -1.32
C GLY A 194 12.53 2.61 -1.20
N GLY A 195 11.86 3.49 -0.45
CA GLY A 195 12.31 4.86 -0.22
C GLY A 195 11.45 5.95 -0.88
N VAL A 196 10.18 5.68 -1.08
CA VAL A 196 9.22 6.58 -1.76
C VAL A 196 9.79 7.04 -3.12
N VAL A 197 9.98 6.06 -3.99
CA VAL A 197 10.57 6.26 -5.33
C VAL A 197 9.49 6.10 -6.40
N PRO A 198 9.01 7.19 -7.01
CA PRO A 198 8.07 7.13 -8.12
C PRO A 198 8.71 6.50 -9.36
N LEU A 199 7.93 5.66 -10.05
CA LEU A 199 8.27 5.24 -11.39
C LEU A 199 7.93 6.37 -12.38
N THR A 200 8.72 6.50 -13.43
CA THR A 200 8.45 7.47 -14.48
C THR A 200 7.27 7.03 -15.34
N GLU A 201 6.50 7.97 -15.86
CA GLU A 201 5.43 7.66 -16.81
C GLU A 201 5.96 6.88 -18.02
N GLU A 202 7.13 7.28 -18.55
CA GLU A 202 7.78 6.59 -19.66
C GLU A 202 8.02 5.10 -19.35
N PHE A 203 8.53 4.79 -18.16
CA PHE A 203 8.75 3.40 -17.72
C PHE A 203 7.44 2.63 -17.57
N LEU A 204 6.44 3.22 -16.93
CA LEU A 204 5.11 2.60 -16.73
C LEU A 204 4.44 2.28 -18.07
N VAL A 205 4.46 3.22 -19.01
CA VAL A 205 3.89 3.05 -20.34
C VAL A 205 4.66 1.98 -21.13
N ALA A 206 5.98 1.96 -21.04
CA ALA A 206 6.80 0.93 -21.70
C ALA A 206 6.53 -0.46 -21.11
N ALA A 207 6.38 -0.58 -19.78
CA ALA A 207 6.06 -1.84 -19.12
C ALA A 207 4.68 -2.37 -19.52
N ASP A 208 3.68 -1.51 -19.52
CA ASP A 208 2.31 -1.84 -19.93
C ASP A 208 2.28 -2.33 -21.40
N ARG A 209 2.90 -1.60 -22.29
CA ARG A 209 3.00 -1.98 -23.72
C ARG A 209 3.72 -3.31 -23.89
N LEU A 210 4.87 -3.48 -23.26
CA LEU A 210 5.67 -4.71 -23.35
C LEU A 210 4.89 -5.93 -22.84
N ALA A 211 4.15 -5.78 -21.77
CA ALA A 211 3.30 -6.83 -21.24
C ALA A 211 2.18 -7.20 -22.22
N HIS A 212 1.47 -6.22 -22.76
CA HIS A 212 0.39 -6.47 -23.72
C HIS A 212 0.88 -7.07 -25.02
N GLU A 213 1.98 -6.58 -25.59
CA GLU A 213 2.57 -7.12 -26.84
C GLU A 213 3.01 -8.58 -26.71
N ASN A 214 3.38 -9.02 -25.50
CA ASN A 214 3.83 -10.39 -25.22
C ASN A 214 2.77 -11.26 -24.53
N ASP A 215 1.54 -10.78 -24.44
CA ASP A 215 0.43 -11.45 -23.71
C ASP A 215 0.83 -11.88 -22.30
N ILE A 216 1.40 -10.96 -21.56
CA ILE A 216 1.83 -11.11 -20.16
C ILE A 216 0.85 -10.34 -19.28
N PRO A 217 0.23 -10.92 -18.25
CA PRO A 217 -0.54 -10.19 -17.25
C PRO A 217 0.30 -9.08 -16.61
N PHE A 218 -0.18 -7.84 -16.75
CA PHE A 218 0.41 -6.66 -16.13
C PHE A 218 -0.27 -6.38 -14.79
N MET A 219 0.51 -6.38 -13.72
CA MET A 219 0.02 -6.30 -12.34
C MET A 219 0.56 -5.05 -11.64
N ILE A 220 -0.33 -4.29 -11.01
CA ILE A 220 0.05 -3.15 -10.19
C ILE A 220 -0.29 -3.44 -8.72
N ASP A 221 0.73 -3.34 -7.88
CA ASP A 221 0.58 -3.39 -6.43
C ASP A 221 0.16 -2.01 -5.91
N GLU A 222 -1.10 -1.89 -5.53
CA GLU A 222 -1.73 -0.70 -4.97
C GLU A 222 -1.91 -0.78 -3.45
N VAL A 223 -1.18 -1.67 -2.79
CA VAL A 223 -1.32 -1.89 -1.35
C VAL A 223 -1.01 -0.62 -0.56
N GLN A 224 0.03 0.11 -0.93
CA GLN A 224 0.38 1.38 -0.27
C GLN A 224 -0.05 2.62 -1.06
N THR A 225 -0.05 2.56 -2.38
CA THR A 225 -0.36 3.68 -3.27
C THR A 225 -1.85 3.91 -3.50
N GLY A 226 -2.68 2.90 -3.22
CA GLY A 226 -4.10 2.89 -3.53
C GLY A 226 -4.99 3.60 -2.52
N ASN A 227 -6.28 3.48 -2.77
CA ASN A 227 -7.35 3.94 -1.89
C ASN A 227 -7.31 5.45 -1.60
N GLY A 228 -7.05 6.23 -2.64
CA GLY A 228 -7.07 7.69 -2.58
C GLY A 228 -5.72 8.35 -2.27
N ARG A 229 -4.72 7.58 -1.86
CA ARG A 229 -3.40 8.09 -1.42
C ARG A 229 -2.72 8.98 -2.46
N SER A 230 -2.83 8.64 -3.74
CA SER A 230 -2.22 9.39 -4.85
C SER A 230 -3.09 10.53 -5.40
N GLY A 231 -4.29 10.76 -4.86
CA GLY A 231 -5.26 11.70 -5.42
C GLY A 231 -6.14 11.11 -6.53
N LYS A 232 -6.05 9.80 -6.75
CA LYS A 232 -6.97 8.97 -7.52
C LYS A 232 -7.33 7.75 -6.68
N LEU A 233 -8.40 7.03 -7.02
CA LEU A 233 -8.75 5.79 -6.30
C LEU A 233 -7.56 4.83 -6.25
N TYR A 234 -6.93 4.59 -7.39
CA TYR A 234 -5.67 3.85 -7.52
C TYR A 234 -4.63 4.68 -8.28
N SER A 235 -3.37 4.53 -7.91
CA SER A 235 -2.28 5.37 -8.42
C SER A 235 -2.07 5.22 -9.93
N TYR A 236 -2.29 4.02 -10.49
CA TYR A 236 -2.17 3.78 -11.93
C TYR A 236 -3.13 4.65 -12.77
N MET A 237 -4.23 5.11 -12.17
CA MET A 237 -5.20 5.98 -12.87
C MET A 237 -4.66 7.39 -13.15
N ASN A 238 -3.48 7.74 -12.62
CA ASN A 238 -2.78 8.97 -12.96
C ASN A 238 -2.01 8.86 -14.30
N TYR A 239 -1.94 7.67 -14.89
CA TYR A 239 -1.10 7.38 -16.07
C TYR A 239 -1.90 6.65 -17.15
N PRO A 240 -1.50 6.75 -18.44
CA PRO A 240 -2.18 6.07 -19.54
C PRO A 240 -1.77 4.58 -19.63
N ILE A 241 -2.01 3.83 -18.56
CA ILE A 241 -1.73 2.39 -18.45
C ILE A 241 -2.99 1.63 -18.06
N CYS A 242 -3.06 0.35 -18.41
CA CYS A 242 -4.24 -0.49 -18.20
C CYS A 242 -3.82 -1.85 -17.63
N PRO A 243 -3.61 -1.96 -16.29
CA PRO A 243 -3.23 -3.22 -15.68
C PRO A 243 -4.32 -4.27 -15.81
N ASP A 244 -3.92 -5.53 -15.94
CA ASP A 244 -4.82 -6.69 -15.96
C ASP A 244 -5.23 -7.11 -14.54
N ILE A 245 -4.35 -6.87 -13.55
CA ILE A 245 -4.56 -7.24 -12.15
C ILE A 245 -4.10 -6.08 -11.25
N VAL A 246 -4.90 -5.79 -10.24
CA VAL A 246 -4.58 -4.80 -9.20
C VAL A 246 -4.71 -5.45 -7.84
N SER A 247 -3.66 -5.41 -7.02
CA SER A 247 -3.71 -5.81 -5.62
C SER A 247 -3.85 -4.59 -4.71
N THR A 248 -4.66 -4.70 -3.68
CA THR A 248 -4.92 -3.60 -2.74
C THR A 248 -5.16 -4.12 -1.33
N ALA A 249 -4.93 -3.28 -0.34
CA ALA A 249 -5.15 -3.55 1.09
C ALA A 249 -5.08 -2.23 1.88
N LYS A 250 -4.49 -2.22 3.05
CA LYS A 250 -4.21 -1.01 3.87
C LYS A 250 -5.40 -0.06 3.93
N GLY A 251 -5.34 1.05 3.22
CA GLY A 251 -6.38 2.08 3.21
C GLY A 251 -7.77 1.58 2.81
N LEU A 252 -7.87 0.47 2.11
CA LEU A 252 -9.13 -0.17 1.75
C LEU A 252 -9.99 -0.48 2.99
N GLY A 253 -9.37 -1.00 4.04
CA GLY A 253 -10.05 -1.38 5.28
C GLY A 253 -10.27 -0.25 6.28
N GLY A 254 -9.56 0.85 6.12
CA GLY A 254 -9.65 2.00 7.04
C GLY A 254 -9.23 1.70 8.48
N GLY A 255 -8.60 0.56 8.73
CA GLY A 255 -8.15 0.10 10.06
C GLY A 255 -8.46 -1.37 10.33
N LEU A 256 -9.34 -2.00 9.56
CA LEU A 256 -9.60 -3.44 9.62
C LEU A 256 -8.79 -4.20 8.55
N PRO A 257 -8.35 -5.44 8.85
CA PRO A 257 -7.54 -6.22 7.92
C PRO A 257 -8.36 -6.73 6.74
N ILE A 258 -8.07 -6.24 5.55
CA ILE A 258 -8.64 -6.67 4.30
C ILE A 258 -7.62 -6.50 3.17
N GLY A 259 -7.58 -7.45 2.27
CA GLY A 259 -6.90 -7.37 0.99
C GLY A 259 -7.85 -7.70 -0.14
N ALA A 260 -7.56 -7.25 -1.33
CA ALA A 260 -8.32 -7.56 -2.52
C ALA A 260 -7.42 -7.68 -3.75
N THR A 261 -7.76 -8.60 -4.62
CA THR A 261 -7.14 -8.76 -5.94
C THR A 261 -8.21 -8.54 -6.98
N LEU A 262 -8.09 -7.45 -7.72
CA LEU A 262 -9.02 -7.07 -8.79
C LEU A 262 -8.50 -7.65 -10.11
N MET A 263 -9.38 -8.32 -10.84
CA MET A 263 -9.07 -9.01 -12.09
C MET A 263 -9.83 -8.38 -13.25
N GLY A 264 -9.08 -7.97 -14.28
CA GLY A 264 -9.63 -7.39 -15.51
C GLY A 264 -10.14 -8.45 -16.48
N GLU A 265 -10.58 -8.00 -17.64
CA GLU A 265 -11.19 -8.82 -18.70
C GLU A 265 -10.35 -10.06 -19.07
N LYS A 266 -9.04 -9.88 -19.25
CA LYS A 266 -8.11 -10.94 -19.66
C LYS A 266 -8.10 -12.14 -18.69
N VAL A 267 -8.22 -11.88 -17.39
CA VAL A 267 -7.95 -12.86 -16.34
C VAL A 267 -9.14 -13.17 -15.43
N GLN A 268 -10.30 -12.55 -15.65
CA GLN A 268 -11.47 -12.66 -14.78
C GLN A 268 -11.96 -14.08 -14.53
N SER A 269 -11.70 -14.99 -15.45
CA SER A 269 -12.17 -16.39 -15.41
C SER A 269 -11.06 -17.40 -15.15
N VAL A 270 -9.85 -16.93 -14.81
CA VAL A 270 -8.69 -17.81 -14.61
C VAL A 270 -8.85 -18.70 -13.38
N LEU A 271 -9.32 -18.14 -12.27
CA LEU A 271 -9.55 -18.91 -11.05
C LEU A 271 -10.93 -19.59 -11.10
N GLY A 272 -10.93 -20.91 -10.95
CA GLY A 272 -12.12 -21.72 -10.78
C GLY A 272 -12.30 -22.18 -9.33
N PHE A 273 -13.37 -22.96 -9.09
CA PHE A 273 -13.65 -23.50 -7.76
C PHE A 273 -12.48 -24.34 -7.23
N GLY A 274 -12.04 -24.04 -6.00
CA GLY A 274 -10.96 -24.77 -5.34
C GLY A 274 -9.55 -24.29 -5.69
N ASP A 275 -9.36 -23.41 -6.65
CA ASP A 275 -8.02 -22.94 -7.06
C ASP A 275 -7.35 -22.04 -6.02
N HIS A 276 -8.15 -21.30 -5.27
CA HIS A 276 -7.69 -20.39 -4.22
C HIS A 276 -8.73 -20.22 -3.13
N GLY A 277 -8.34 -19.77 -1.95
CA GLY A 277 -9.27 -19.63 -0.84
C GLY A 277 -8.69 -18.85 0.33
N SER A 278 -9.58 -18.35 1.19
CA SER A 278 -9.28 -17.68 2.44
C SER A 278 -10.46 -17.82 3.37
N THR A 279 -10.25 -18.26 4.60
CA THR A 279 -11.33 -18.38 5.60
C THR A 279 -11.96 -17.03 5.92
N TYR A 280 -11.15 -15.99 6.10
CA TYR A 280 -11.59 -14.64 6.46
C TYR A 280 -11.75 -13.70 5.27
N GLY A 281 -11.28 -14.07 4.09
CA GLY A 281 -11.38 -13.22 2.90
C GLY A 281 -12.83 -12.89 2.57
N GLY A 282 -13.13 -11.60 2.40
CA GLY A 282 -14.50 -11.14 2.23
C GLY A 282 -15.31 -11.05 3.54
N ASN A 283 -14.62 -11.00 4.69
CA ASN A 283 -15.26 -10.83 5.99
C ASN A 283 -16.27 -9.67 5.95
N PRO A 284 -17.54 -9.89 6.36
CA PRO A 284 -18.59 -8.89 6.18
C PRO A 284 -18.34 -7.60 6.96
N VAL A 285 -17.71 -7.64 8.11
CA VAL A 285 -17.38 -6.44 8.91
C VAL A 285 -16.29 -5.62 8.24
N CYS A 286 -15.23 -6.28 7.77
CA CYS A 286 -14.14 -5.63 7.03
C CYS A 286 -14.65 -5.03 5.71
N CYS A 287 -15.50 -5.76 4.99
CA CYS A 287 -16.12 -5.28 3.75
C CYS A 287 -17.06 -4.09 4.00
N ALA A 288 -17.85 -4.09 5.06
CA ALA A 288 -18.71 -2.95 5.41
C ALA A 288 -17.88 -1.68 5.69
N GLY A 289 -16.78 -1.81 6.43
CA GLY A 289 -15.83 -0.71 6.63
C GLY A 289 -15.20 -0.22 5.33
N ALA A 290 -14.79 -1.15 4.47
CA ALA A 290 -14.22 -0.84 3.16
C ALA A 290 -15.21 -0.14 2.22
N VAL A 291 -16.47 -0.55 2.21
CA VAL A 291 -17.54 0.15 1.45
C VAL A 291 -17.63 1.60 1.89
N SER A 292 -17.65 1.86 3.21
CA SER A 292 -17.68 3.23 3.75
C SER A 292 -16.47 4.07 3.27
N VAL A 293 -15.28 3.48 3.22
CA VAL A 293 -14.08 4.15 2.71
C VAL A 293 -14.23 4.46 1.22
N VAL A 294 -14.49 3.45 0.40
CA VAL A 294 -14.47 3.56 -1.08
C VAL A 294 -15.57 4.48 -1.59
N GLU A 295 -16.76 4.44 -1.02
CA GLU A 295 -17.88 5.32 -1.40
C GLU A 295 -17.56 6.80 -1.19
N ARG A 296 -16.74 7.13 -0.19
CA ARG A 296 -16.37 8.51 0.15
C ARG A 296 -15.12 9.02 -0.59
N LEU A 297 -14.43 8.17 -1.33
CA LEU A 297 -13.34 8.58 -2.22
C LEU A 297 -13.90 9.17 -3.52
N THR A 298 -14.60 10.29 -3.39
CA THR A 298 -15.20 11.04 -4.50
C THR A 298 -14.16 11.89 -5.21
N GLU A 299 -14.47 12.38 -6.42
CA GLU A 299 -13.56 13.27 -7.16
C GLU A 299 -13.22 14.54 -6.36
N ASP A 300 -14.20 15.15 -5.70
CA ASP A 300 -13.99 16.34 -4.86
C ASP A 300 -13.07 16.03 -3.67
N PHE A 301 -13.29 14.91 -2.99
CA PHE A 301 -12.41 14.47 -1.91
C PHE A 301 -10.97 14.23 -2.40
N LEU A 302 -10.81 13.56 -3.52
CA LEU A 302 -9.51 13.25 -4.12
C LEU A 302 -8.81 14.53 -4.63
N ALA A 303 -9.54 15.54 -5.10
CA ALA A 303 -8.99 16.86 -5.42
C ALA A 303 -8.37 17.51 -4.17
N GLY A 304 -9.02 17.38 -3.01
CA GLY A 304 -8.48 17.85 -1.73
C GLY A 304 -7.17 17.15 -1.33
N VAL A 305 -7.03 15.86 -1.65
CA VAL A 305 -5.76 15.13 -1.45
C VAL A 305 -4.64 15.77 -2.30
N LYS A 306 -4.92 16.08 -3.56
CA LYS A 306 -3.95 16.75 -4.45
C LYS A 306 -3.56 18.14 -3.97
N GLU A 307 -4.50 18.91 -3.47
CA GLU A 307 -4.23 20.23 -2.90
C GLU A 307 -3.30 20.16 -1.68
N LYS A 308 -3.58 19.24 -0.76
CA LYS A 308 -2.71 18.98 0.40
C LYS A 308 -1.32 18.51 -0.01
N SER A 309 -1.23 17.65 -1.01
CA SER A 309 0.04 17.22 -1.59
C SER A 309 0.84 18.41 -2.14
N ALA A 310 0.22 19.25 -2.96
CA ALA A 310 0.87 20.42 -3.52
C ALA A 310 1.38 21.38 -2.43
N TYR A 311 0.61 21.56 -1.36
CA TYR A 311 1.02 22.34 -0.20
C TYR A 311 2.29 21.77 0.45
N VAL A 312 2.33 20.45 0.72
CA VAL A 312 3.47 19.81 1.37
C VAL A 312 4.73 19.90 0.52
N PHE A 313 4.63 19.60 -0.78
CA PHE A 313 5.75 19.72 -1.71
C PHE A 313 6.27 21.14 -1.77
N SER A 314 5.40 22.14 -1.94
CA SER A 314 5.78 23.56 -1.99
C SER A 314 6.46 24.03 -0.68
N ALA A 315 6.01 23.55 0.47
CA ALA A 315 6.56 23.94 1.76
C ALA A 315 7.92 23.31 2.06
N LEU A 316 8.18 22.11 1.54
CA LEU A 316 9.39 21.33 1.87
C LEU A 316 10.48 21.43 0.79
N GLU A 317 10.14 21.61 -0.48
CA GLU A 317 11.12 21.77 -1.54
C GLU A 317 11.96 23.04 -1.31
N GLY A 318 13.29 22.85 -1.28
CA GLY A 318 14.23 23.95 -1.03
C GLY A 318 14.26 24.47 0.40
N ALA A 319 13.54 23.88 1.34
CA ALA A 319 13.63 24.24 2.74
C ALA A 319 15.00 23.91 3.33
N PRO A 320 15.53 24.71 4.29
CA PRO A 320 16.80 24.43 4.94
C PRO A 320 16.84 23.03 5.54
N GLY A 321 17.92 22.29 5.31
CA GLY A 321 18.08 20.91 5.76
C GLY A 321 17.34 19.85 4.95
N VAL A 322 16.58 20.23 3.91
CA VAL A 322 15.89 19.32 2.98
C VAL A 322 16.66 19.26 1.66
N GLU A 323 17.08 18.06 1.27
CA GLU A 323 17.78 17.85 -0.02
C GLU A 323 16.82 17.61 -1.18
N SER A 324 15.76 16.83 -0.96
CA SER A 324 14.76 16.54 -2.00
C SER A 324 13.43 16.07 -1.40
N VAL A 325 12.36 16.21 -2.18
CA VAL A 325 11.03 15.69 -1.87
C VAL A 325 10.57 14.86 -3.04
N THR A 326 10.10 13.64 -2.79
CA THR A 326 9.61 12.71 -3.82
C THR A 326 8.27 12.12 -3.39
N GLY A 327 7.50 11.61 -4.34
CA GLY A 327 6.25 10.92 -4.04
C GLY A 327 5.13 11.27 -5.01
N LEU A 328 3.93 10.87 -4.63
CA LEU A 328 2.70 11.11 -5.39
C LEU A 328 1.53 11.26 -4.42
N GLY A 329 0.76 12.32 -4.53
CA GLY A 329 -0.32 12.59 -3.61
C GLY A 329 0.19 12.78 -2.17
N LEU A 330 -0.45 12.12 -1.22
CA LEU A 330 -0.04 12.10 0.20
C LEU A 330 0.79 10.87 0.56
N MET A 331 1.59 10.40 -0.35
CA MET A 331 2.67 9.45 -0.15
C MET A 331 3.97 10.17 -0.48
N ILE A 332 4.65 10.68 0.54
CA ILE A 332 5.73 11.64 0.39
C ILE A 332 6.99 11.17 1.12
N GLY A 333 8.11 11.23 0.42
CA GLY A 333 9.45 10.97 0.97
C GLY A 333 10.27 12.25 0.98
N VAL A 334 10.84 12.58 2.12
CA VAL A 334 11.67 13.77 2.33
C VAL A 334 13.09 13.33 2.64
N LYS A 335 14.00 13.60 1.74
CA LYS A 335 15.42 13.38 1.99
C LYS A 335 16.00 14.61 2.70
N THR A 336 16.58 14.39 3.86
CA THR A 336 17.18 15.44 4.69
C THR A 336 18.70 15.32 4.72
N VAL A 337 19.40 16.42 5.02
CA VAL A 337 20.86 16.45 5.24
C VAL A 337 21.21 15.54 6.43
N ALA A 338 20.49 15.70 7.54
CA ALA A 338 20.62 14.81 8.68
C ALA A 338 20.00 13.43 8.39
N PRO A 339 20.43 12.36 9.07
CA PRO A 339 19.83 11.04 8.95
C PRO A 339 18.32 11.06 9.25
N ALA A 340 17.53 10.40 8.41
CA ALA A 340 16.06 10.40 8.51
C ALA A 340 15.57 9.96 9.90
N GLY A 341 16.20 8.95 10.51
CA GLY A 341 15.86 8.49 11.86
C GLY A 341 16.03 9.53 12.94
N GLU A 342 17.03 10.40 12.83
CA GLU A 342 17.24 11.50 13.77
C GLU A 342 16.17 12.59 13.62
N VAL A 343 15.82 12.90 12.38
CA VAL A 343 14.74 13.86 12.08
C VAL A 343 13.39 13.36 12.59
N VAL A 344 13.09 12.09 12.35
CA VAL A 344 11.85 11.45 12.85
C VAL A 344 11.79 11.49 14.37
N ARG A 345 12.89 11.17 15.06
CA ARG A 345 12.97 11.25 16.51
C ARG A 345 12.72 12.68 17.02
N ARG A 346 13.33 13.68 16.39
CA ARG A 346 13.13 15.08 16.75
C ARG A 346 11.69 15.54 16.53
N CYS A 347 11.06 15.11 15.44
CA CYS A 347 9.62 15.37 15.21
C CYS A 347 8.76 14.74 16.31
N MET A 348 9.06 13.52 16.72
CA MET A 348 8.35 12.80 17.78
C MET A 348 8.46 13.55 19.13
N GLU A 349 9.62 14.06 19.48
CA GLU A 349 9.82 14.90 20.68
C GLU A 349 8.93 16.14 20.65
N LYS A 350 8.72 16.71 19.46
CA LYS A 350 7.87 17.89 19.21
C LYS A 350 6.38 17.56 18.96
N GLY A 351 5.98 16.30 19.14
CA GLY A 351 4.58 15.88 19.03
C GLY A 351 4.13 15.60 17.59
N VAL A 352 5.02 15.16 16.69
CA VAL A 352 4.67 14.73 15.33
C VAL A 352 5.27 13.35 15.07
N LEU A 353 4.42 12.40 14.70
CA LEU A 353 4.83 11.03 14.39
C LEU A 353 5.00 10.87 12.88
N CYS A 354 6.24 10.72 12.45
CA CYS A 354 6.62 10.41 11.08
C CYS A 354 7.20 9.00 10.98
N LEU A 355 7.33 8.50 9.77
CA LEU A 355 7.96 7.21 9.46
C LEU A 355 9.28 7.41 8.72
N THR A 356 10.02 6.33 8.56
CA THR A 356 11.16 6.29 7.65
C THR A 356 10.89 5.35 6.48
N ALA A 357 11.49 5.61 5.33
CA ALA A 357 11.63 4.67 4.24
C ALA A 357 13.05 4.80 3.68
N LYS A 358 13.88 3.78 3.90
CA LYS A 358 15.32 3.85 3.61
C LYS A 358 15.96 5.08 4.29
N ASN A 359 16.51 5.99 3.50
CA ASN A 359 17.18 7.21 3.98
C ASN A 359 16.27 8.46 3.96
N LYS A 360 14.98 8.30 3.85
CA LYS A 360 14.01 9.40 3.81
C LYS A 360 13.06 9.37 5.00
N VAL A 361 12.60 10.54 5.40
CA VAL A 361 11.40 10.69 6.22
C VAL A 361 10.20 10.43 5.34
N ARG A 362 9.29 9.56 5.77
CA ARG A 362 8.08 9.20 5.01
C ARG A 362 6.84 9.76 5.68
N LEU A 363 6.01 10.44 4.89
CA LEU A 363 4.76 11.02 5.33
C LEU A 363 3.59 10.31 4.63
N LEU A 364 2.68 9.78 5.45
CA LEU A 364 1.46 9.09 5.02
C LEU A 364 0.29 9.57 5.91
N PRO A 365 -0.03 10.88 5.95
CA PRO A 365 -1.10 11.37 6.81
C PRO A 365 -2.46 10.85 6.40
N ALA A 366 -3.45 10.95 7.28
CA ALA A 366 -4.85 10.73 6.90
C ALA A 366 -5.22 11.63 5.71
N LEU A 367 -6.00 11.10 4.77
CA LEU A 367 -6.33 11.83 3.53
C LEU A 367 -7.17 13.08 3.80
N ASN A 368 -7.94 13.06 4.88
CA ASN A 368 -8.75 14.17 5.35
C ASN A 368 -8.09 15.00 6.48
N ILE A 369 -6.77 14.88 6.65
CA ILE A 369 -6.05 15.64 7.68
C ILE A 369 -6.42 17.13 7.60
N PRO A 370 -6.81 17.78 8.72
CA PRO A 370 -7.06 19.21 8.74
C PRO A 370 -5.80 19.99 8.37
N MET A 371 -5.98 21.11 7.65
CA MET A 371 -4.83 21.94 7.24
C MET A 371 -4.05 22.48 8.43
N GLU A 372 -4.69 22.74 9.56
CA GLU A 372 -4.00 23.13 10.81
C GLU A 372 -3.01 22.08 11.27
N ASP A 373 -3.43 20.82 11.32
CA ASP A 373 -2.55 19.70 11.73
C ASP A 373 -1.46 19.43 10.69
N LEU A 374 -1.80 19.49 9.41
CA LEU A 374 -0.85 19.31 8.32
C LEU A 374 0.23 20.42 8.35
N ASN A 375 -0.18 21.66 8.52
CA ASN A 375 0.75 22.80 8.64
C ASN A 375 1.66 22.65 9.86
N TYR A 376 1.11 22.29 11.02
CA TYR A 376 1.91 22.05 12.22
C TYR A 376 2.97 20.96 12.01
N ALA A 377 2.57 19.85 11.40
CA ALA A 377 3.48 18.74 11.12
C ALA A 377 4.58 19.14 10.12
N VAL A 378 4.22 19.84 9.05
CA VAL A 378 5.18 20.32 8.03
C VAL A 378 6.18 21.30 8.62
N GLU A 379 5.71 22.30 9.38
CA GLU A 379 6.59 23.29 10.02
C GLU A 379 7.50 22.63 11.08
N THR A 380 6.98 21.65 11.81
CA THR A 380 7.79 20.86 12.76
C THR A 380 8.90 20.09 12.05
N LEU A 381 8.59 19.42 10.92
CA LEU A 381 9.58 18.72 10.11
C LEU A 381 10.65 19.65 9.54
N LYS A 382 10.25 20.82 9.02
CA LYS A 382 11.18 21.84 8.53
C LYS A 382 12.14 22.29 9.63
N ALA A 383 11.60 22.63 10.81
CA ALA A 383 12.40 23.05 11.95
C ALA A 383 13.38 21.95 12.39
N ALA A 384 12.94 20.70 12.45
CA ALA A 384 13.80 19.55 12.79
C ALA A 384 14.91 19.33 11.75
N ALA A 385 14.59 19.42 10.47
CA ALA A 385 15.55 19.27 9.38
C ALA A 385 16.61 20.38 9.39
N GLU A 386 16.21 21.64 9.60
CA GLU A 386 17.13 22.78 9.70
C GLU A 386 18.02 22.69 10.93
N GLU A 387 17.45 22.37 12.09
CA GLU A 387 18.18 22.26 13.36
C GLU A 387 19.27 21.18 13.36
N LEU A 388 19.05 20.09 12.64
CA LEU A 388 19.95 18.95 12.58
C LEU A 388 20.89 18.95 11.36
N ALA A 389 20.76 19.93 10.47
CA ALA A 389 21.51 20.01 9.22
C ALA A 389 23.02 20.32 9.41
#